data_ca337ba1ede1a18818c7f0c0cade6b28
#
_entry.id   ca337ba1ede1a18818c7f0c0cade6b28
#
_cell.length_a   1.000
_cell.length_b   1.000
_cell.length_c   1.000
_cell.angle_alpha   90.00
_cell.angle_beta   90.00
_cell.angle_gamma   90.00
#
_symmetry.space_group_name_H-M   'P 1'
#
loop_
_entity.id
_entity.type
_entity.pdbx_description
1 polymer ?
#
loop_
_entity_poly.entity_id
_entity_poly.type
_entity_poly.pdbx_seq_one_letter_code
_entity_poly.pdbx_strand_id
1 'polypeptide(L)'
;MNAIVVVDQKWAIGREGGLLFSLPTDMKRFRALTLNGTVILGRKTLDTFPGGRPLPKRRNIVISHQTDLEIEGAELVGSLEEALKAAGDLEDDHLWVIGGGSVYTALLSRCRRVYLTKVDAAAPEADTFFPNLDKLP
;
A
#
# COMPACT_ATOMS: atom_id res chain seq x y z
N MET A 1 10.45 -6.07 5.22
CA MET A 1 9.32 -5.37 4.56
C MET A 1 8.04 -6.14 4.81
N ASN A 2 7.00 -5.44 5.12
CA ASN A 2 5.68 -6.02 5.39
C ASN A 2 4.66 -5.41 4.43
N ALA A 3 3.57 -6.15 4.17
CA ALA A 3 2.41 -5.58 3.49
C ALA A 3 1.26 -5.45 4.50
N ILE A 4 0.42 -4.45 4.31
CA ILE A 4 -0.80 -4.27 5.10
C ILE A 4 -1.95 -3.95 4.16
N VAL A 5 -3.07 -4.65 4.30
CA VAL A 5 -4.17 -4.59 3.34
C VAL A 5 -5.49 -5.02 3.96
N VAL A 6 -6.59 -4.44 3.48
CA VAL A 6 -7.96 -4.87 3.76
C VAL A 6 -8.54 -5.41 2.46
N VAL A 7 -9.05 -6.63 2.49
CA VAL A 7 -9.67 -7.29 1.33
C VAL A 7 -11.07 -7.77 1.67
N ASP A 8 -11.92 -7.97 0.64
CA ASP A 8 -13.20 -8.64 0.82
C ASP A 8 -13.06 -10.16 0.66
N GLN A 9 -14.17 -10.89 0.63
CA GLN A 9 -14.19 -12.35 0.47
C GLN A 9 -13.55 -12.82 -0.83
N LYS A 10 -13.51 -11.98 -1.86
CA LYS A 10 -12.95 -12.29 -3.18
C LYS A 10 -11.58 -11.64 -3.39
N TRP A 11 -10.95 -11.15 -2.33
CA TRP A 11 -9.64 -10.49 -2.38
C TRP A 11 -9.66 -9.13 -3.09
N ALA A 12 -10.82 -8.50 -3.18
CA ALA A 12 -10.96 -7.17 -3.76
C ALA A 12 -10.45 -6.10 -2.80
N ILE A 13 -9.75 -5.10 -3.32
CA ILE A 13 -9.17 -4.00 -2.54
C ILE A 13 -9.58 -2.63 -3.05
N GLY A 14 -9.99 -2.49 -4.29
CA GLY A 14 -10.28 -1.18 -4.85
C GLY A 14 -11.24 -1.18 -6.02
N ARG A 15 -11.69 0.04 -6.34
CA ARG A 15 -12.52 0.34 -7.49
C ARG A 15 -12.13 1.74 -7.98
N GLU A 16 -11.88 1.87 -9.28
CA GLU A 16 -11.54 3.15 -9.92
C GLU A 16 -10.39 3.90 -9.21
N GLY A 17 -9.41 3.16 -8.71
CA GLY A 17 -8.26 3.72 -8.02
C GLY A 17 -8.47 4.02 -6.54
N GLY A 18 -9.70 3.88 -6.03
CA GLY A 18 -10.01 4.12 -4.61
C GLY A 18 -10.10 2.84 -3.79
N LEU A 19 -10.13 2.99 -2.48
CA LEU A 19 -10.33 1.88 -1.55
C LEU A 19 -11.81 1.52 -1.48
N LEU A 20 -12.11 0.21 -1.43
CA LEU A 20 -13.48 -0.27 -1.26
C LEU A 20 -13.98 -0.10 0.17
N PHE A 21 -13.08 -0.30 1.14
CA PHE A 21 -13.45 -0.33 2.55
C PHE A 21 -12.58 0.62 3.35
N SER A 22 -13.21 1.38 4.23
CA SER A 22 -12.54 2.26 5.16
C SER A 22 -13.13 2.02 6.54
N LEU A 23 -12.50 1.10 7.31
CA LEU A 23 -12.97 0.70 8.62
C LEU A 23 -12.21 1.47 9.71
N PRO A 24 -12.92 2.18 10.62
CA PRO A 24 -12.26 2.98 11.66
C PRO A 24 -11.25 2.20 12.51
N THR A 25 -11.58 0.97 12.88
CA THR A 25 -10.69 0.12 13.68
C THR A 25 -9.40 -0.23 12.91
N ASP A 26 -9.54 -0.58 11.62
CA ASP A 26 -8.39 -0.89 10.78
C ASP A 26 -7.55 0.34 10.48
N MET A 27 -8.17 1.50 10.35
CA MET A 27 -7.43 2.76 10.17
C MET A 27 -6.57 3.08 11.39
N LYS A 28 -7.07 2.84 12.59
CA LYS A 28 -6.28 3.00 13.81
C LYS A 28 -5.12 2.03 13.87
N ARG A 29 -5.36 0.76 13.53
CA ARG A 29 -4.32 -0.28 13.50
C ARG A 29 -3.25 0.07 12.46
N PHE A 30 -3.66 0.45 11.26
CA PHE A 30 -2.78 0.89 10.19
C PHE A 30 -1.87 2.02 10.65
N ARG A 31 -2.47 3.05 11.26
CA ARG A 31 -1.72 4.20 11.77
C ARG A 31 -0.72 3.79 12.84
N ALA A 32 -1.14 2.95 13.80
CA ALA A 32 -0.27 2.50 14.88
C ALA A 32 0.91 1.68 14.38
N LEU A 33 0.67 0.78 13.42
CA LEU A 33 1.71 -0.09 12.87
C LEU A 33 2.71 0.67 12.02
N THR A 34 2.26 1.63 11.22
CA THR A 34 3.11 2.32 10.25
C THR A 34 3.76 3.60 10.79
N LEU A 35 3.32 4.09 11.95
CA LEU A 35 3.80 5.36 12.51
C LEU A 35 5.32 5.34 12.68
N ASN A 36 5.97 6.42 12.27
CA ASN A 36 7.43 6.60 12.29
C ASN A 36 8.20 5.62 11.39
N GLY A 37 7.50 4.85 10.58
CA GLY A 37 8.10 3.94 9.62
C GLY A 37 8.17 4.52 8.21
N THR A 38 8.47 3.64 7.26
CA THR A 38 8.51 3.97 5.83
C THR A 38 7.39 3.24 5.12
N VAL A 39 6.65 3.95 4.25
CA VAL A 39 5.59 3.36 3.44
C VAL A 39 5.93 3.50 1.97
N ILE A 40 5.70 2.43 1.21
CA ILE A 40 5.85 2.39 -0.25
C ILE A 40 4.46 2.27 -0.85
N LEU A 41 4.13 3.16 -1.77
CA LEU A 41 2.81 3.20 -2.39
C LEU A 41 2.89 3.71 -3.82
N GLY A 42 1.86 3.39 -4.61
CA GLY A 42 1.71 3.93 -5.94
C GLY A 42 1.05 5.32 -5.91
N ARG A 43 1.20 6.08 -6.98
CA ARG A 43 0.63 7.43 -7.10
C ARG A 43 -0.88 7.45 -6.94
N LYS A 44 -1.59 6.48 -7.53
CA LYS A 44 -3.05 6.43 -7.43
C LYS A 44 -3.52 6.26 -5.99
N THR A 45 -2.78 5.47 -5.21
CA THR A 45 -3.10 5.28 -3.78
C THR A 45 -2.92 6.58 -3.02
N LEU A 46 -1.87 7.34 -3.31
CA LEU A 46 -1.65 8.65 -2.70
C LEU A 46 -2.86 9.57 -2.95
N ASP A 47 -3.41 9.56 -4.15
CA ASP A 47 -4.54 10.41 -4.51
C ASP A 47 -5.81 10.07 -3.72
N THR A 48 -5.89 8.90 -3.09
CA THR A 48 -7.02 8.52 -2.24
C THR A 48 -6.92 9.05 -0.82
N PHE A 49 -5.77 9.54 -0.42
CA PHE A 49 -5.58 10.08 0.94
C PHE A 49 -6.20 11.48 1.05
N PRO A 50 -6.56 11.92 2.27
CA PRO A 50 -7.13 13.24 2.47
C PRO A 50 -6.28 14.34 1.84
N GLY A 51 -6.86 15.09 0.90
CA GLY A 51 -6.15 16.14 0.17
C GLY A 51 -5.05 15.65 -0.75
N GLY A 52 -4.96 14.33 -1.03
CA GLY A 52 -3.89 13.75 -1.83
C GLY A 52 -2.50 13.92 -1.19
N ARG A 53 -2.45 14.01 0.13
CA ARG A 53 -1.22 14.28 0.86
C ARG A 53 -0.57 13.02 1.42
N PRO A 54 0.77 12.97 1.44
CA PRO A 54 1.48 11.86 2.09
C PRO A 54 1.10 11.72 3.55
N LEU A 55 1.27 10.51 4.09
CA LEU A 55 0.95 10.24 5.49
C LEU A 55 1.91 10.99 6.40
N PRO A 56 1.40 11.74 7.40
CA PRO A 56 2.27 12.47 8.33
C PRO A 56 3.04 11.52 9.23
N LYS A 57 4.23 11.97 9.69
CA LYS A 57 5.10 11.22 10.61
C LYS A 57 5.57 9.88 10.05
N ARG A 58 5.62 9.75 8.72
CA ARG A 58 6.13 8.56 8.02
C ARG A 58 6.93 9.02 6.82
N ARG A 59 7.93 8.22 6.47
CA ARG A 59 8.64 8.41 5.21
C ARG A 59 7.79 7.80 4.09
N ASN A 60 7.38 8.61 3.11
CA ASN A 60 6.54 8.16 2.00
C ASN A 60 7.38 8.04 0.74
N ILE A 61 7.50 6.83 0.21
CA ILE A 61 8.15 6.56 -1.08
C ILE A 61 7.03 6.26 -2.08
N VAL A 62 6.82 7.17 -3.03
CA VAL A 62 5.73 7.11 -3.99
C VAL A 62 6.26 6.74 -5.37
N ILE A 63 5.74 5.66 -5.94
CA ILE A 63 6.09 5.21 -7.28
C ILE A 63 5.19 5.92 -8.29
N SER A 64 5.78 6.68 -9.20
CA SER A 64 5.05 7.46 -10.20
C SER A 64 5.82 7.49 -11.51
N HIS A 65 5.10 7.46 -12.63
CA HIS A 65 5.69 7.68 -13.95
C HIS A 65 6.06 9.15 -14.17
N GLN A 66 5.53 10.06 -13.36
CA GLN A 66 5.79 11.49 -13.43
C GLN A 66 6.76 11.88 -12.31
N THR A 67 8.04 11.70 -12.54
CA THR A 67 9.08 11.96 -11.53
C THR A 67 9.52 13.42 -11.48
N ASP A 68 9.06 14.24 -12.41
CA ASP A 68 9.32 15.69 -12.43
C ASP A 68 8.41 16.49 -11.48
N LEU A 69 7.43 15.81 -10.87
CA LEU A 69 6.57 16.43 -9.86
C LEU A 69 7.27 16.44 -8.51
N GLU A 70 6.99 17.47 -7.73
CA GLU A 70 7.41 17.53 -6.34
C GLU A 70 6.14 17.47 -5.47
N ILE A 71 6.16 16.56 -4.50
CA ILE A 71 5.08 16.46 -3.51
C ILE A 71 5.71 16.57 -2.14
N GLU A 72 5.34 17.62 -1.41
CA GLU A 72 5.86 17.83 -0.07
C GLU A 72 5.56 16.65 0.83
N GLY A 73 6.57 16.13 1.50
CA GLY A 73 6.45 14.98 2.40
C GLY A 73 6.59 13.62 1.72
N ALA A 74 6.85 13.58 0.40
CA ALA A 74 7.03 12.34 -0.34
C ALA A 74 8.32 12.34 -1.14
N GLU A 75 8.90 11.14 -1.29
CA GLU A 75 10.00 10.89 -2.21
C GLU A 75 9.39 10.21 -3.44
N LEU A 76 9.46 10.87 -4.60
CA LEU A 76 8.97 10.30 -5.86
C LEU A 76 10.06 9.48 -6.52
N VAL A 77 9.71 8.27 -6.91
CA VAL A 77 10.60 7.36 -7.65
C VAL A 77 9.88 6.86 -8.88
N GLY A 78 10.64 6.52 -9.93
CA GLY A 78 10.09 6.17 -11.22
C GLY A 78 9.84 4.68 -11.42
N SER A 79 10.29 3.82 -10.50
CA SER A 79 10.15 2.37 -10.64
C SER A 79 10.13 1.68 -9.29
N LEU A 80 9.70 0.41 -9.31
CA LEU A 80 9.76 -0.45 -8.14
C LEU A 80 11.19 -0.65 -7.65
N GLU A 81 12.13 -0.81 -8.56
CA GLU A 81 13.55 -0.98 -8.20
C GLU A 81 14.10 0.26 -7.50
N GLU A 82 13.75 1.44 -7.98
CA GLU A 82 14.15 2.69 -7.33
C GLU A 82 13.53 2.81 -5.94
N ALA A 83 12.29 2.36 -5.76
CA ALA A 83 11.63 2.36 -4.47
C ALA A 83 12.36 1.46 -3.48
N LEU A 84 12.73 0.25 -3.89
CA LEU A 84 13.45 -0.69 -3.04
C LEU A 84 14.84 -0.17 -2.69
N LYS A 85 15.51 0.47 -3.62
CA LYS A 85 16.81 1.08 -3.39
C LYS A 85 16.72 2.24 -2.39
N ALA A 86 15.69 3.08 -2.54
CA ALA A 86 15.45 4.19 -1.63
C ALA A 86 15.12 3.72 -0.21
N ALA A 87 14.38 2.61 -0.09
CA ALA A 87 14.02 2.03 1.19
C ALA A 87 15.23 1.50 1.97
N GLY A 88 16.24 1.01 1.27
CA GLY A 88 17.46 0.50 1.90
C GLY A 88 17.30 -0.92 2.42
N ASP A 89 17.20 -1.09 3.73
CA ASP A 89 17.09 -2.40 4.37
C ASP A 89 15.69 -2.97 4.19
N LEU A 90 15.55 -3.99 3.32
CA LEU A 90 14.26 -4.62 3.04
C LEU A 90 13.80 -5.56 4.15
N GLU A 91 14.65 -5.87 5.12
CA GLU A 91 14.27 -6.68 6.28
C GLU A 91 13.73 -5.83 7.44
N ASP A 92 13.73 -4.51 7.29
CA ASP A 92 13.21 -3.58 8.29
C ASP A 92 11.71 -3.85 8.54
N ASP A 93 11.36 -4.14 9.80
CA ASP A 93 9.97 -4.35 10.20
C ASP A 93 9.12 -3.07 10.17
N HIS A 94 9.75 -1.93 10.03
CA HIS A 94 9.07 -0.64 9.90
C HIS A 94 8.94 -0.18 8.45
N LEU A 95 9.17 -1.08 7.50
CA LEU A 95 8.99 -0.83 6.07
C LEU A 95 7.71 -1.52 5.60
N TRP A 96 6.80 -0.76 5.01
CA TRP A 96 5.43 -1.19 4.69
C TRP A 96 5.06 -0.93 3.24
N VAL A 97 4.48 -1.94 2.60
CA VAL A 97 3.83 -1.80 1.29
C VAL A 97 2.34 -1.59 1.54
N ILE A 98 1.81 -0.46 1.06
CA ILE A 98 0.45 -0.04 1.40
C ILE A 98 -0.50 0.11 0.20
N GLY A 99 -0.05 -0.21 -0.99
CA GLY A 99 -0.91 -0.26 -2.18
C GLY A 99 -0.37 0.49 -3.38
N GLY A 100 -1.02 0.48 -4.47
CA GLY A 100 -2.21 -0.33 -4.74
C GLY A 100 -1.92 -1.69 -5.33
N GLY A 101 -2.88 -2.22 -6.08
CA GLY A 101 -2.83 -3.60 -6.58
C GLY A 101 -1.57 -3.99 -7.30
N SER A 102 -1.07 -3.16 -8.21
CA SER A 102 0.16 -3.43 -8.96
C SER A 102 1.38 -3.45 -8.05
N VAL A 103 1.44 -2.58 -7.06
CA VAL A 103 2.55 -2.51 -6.10
C VAL A 103 2.56 -3.74 -5.20
N TYR A 104 1.39 -4.14 -4.68
CA TYR A 104 1.27 -5.37 -3.90
C TYR A 104 1.72 -6.59 -4.69
N THR A 105 1.21 -6.74 -5.92
CA THR A 105 1.53 -7.89 -6.77
C THR A 105 3.03 -7.98 -7.03
N ALA A 106 3.67 -6.85 -7.29
CA ALA A 106 5.10 -6.82 -7.60
C ALA A 106 6.00 -7.06 -6.38
N LEU A 107 5.59 -6.61 -5.19
CA LEU A 107 6.44 -6.65 -4.01
C LEU A 107 6.08 -7.73 -2.99
N LEU A 108 4.96 -8.44 -3.18
CA LEU A 108 4.48 -9.43 -2.23
C LEU A 108 5.53 -10.52 -1.93
N SER A 109 6.23 -11.00 -2.96
CA SER A 109 7.25 -12.04 -2.80
C SER A 109 8.45 -11.59 -1.95
N ARG A 110 8.60 -10.29 -1.75
CA ARG A 110 9.69 -9.72 -0.95
C ARG A 110 9.24 -9.34 0.46
N CYS A 111 7.96 -9.51 0.78
CA CYS A 111 7.43 -9.22 2.09
C CYS A 111 7.61 -10.43 3.02
N ARG A 112 8.03 -10.16 4.25
CA ARG A 112 8.14 -11.18 5.30
C ARG A 112 6.78 -11.54 5.87
N ARG A 113 5.90 -10.56 5.98
CA ARG A 113 4.57 -10.71 6.60
C ARG A 113 3.55 -9.91 5.82
N VAL A 114 2.32 -10.40 5.84
CA VAL A 114 1.16 -9.68 5.34
C VAL A 114 0.18 -9.52 6.49
N TYR A 115 -0.11 -8.29 6.85
CA TYR A 115 -1.11 -7.95 7.85
C TYR A 115 -2.44 -7.79 7.11
N LEU A 116 -3.21 -8.87 7.09
CA LEU A 116 -4.42 -8.98 6.28
C LEU A 116 -5.66 -8.83 7.14
N THR A 117 -6.56 -7.93 6.73
CA THR A 117 -7.93 -7.87 7.25
C THR A 117 -8.87 -8.31 6.14
N LYS A 118 -9.62 -9.38 6.38
CA LYS A 118 -10.59 -9.90 5.42
C LYS A 118 -12.00 -9.55 5.89
N VAL A 119 -12.68 -8.73 5.10
CA VAL A 119 -14.02 -8.25 5.41
C VAL A 119 -15.04 -9.28 4.90
N ASP A 120 -16.05 -9.61 5.72
CA ASP A 120 -17.10 -10.54 5.34
C ASP A 120 -18.14 -9.86 4.44
N ALA A 121 -17.71 -9.55 3.23
CA ALA A 121 -18.50 -8.88 2.21
C ALA A 121 -17.95 -9.22 0.83
N ALA A 122 -18.71 -8.90 -0.21
CA ALA A 122 -18.26 -9.00 -1.58
C ALA A 122 -18.66 -7.72 -2.31
N ALA A 123 -17.71 -7.08 -2.97
CA ALA A 123 -17.94 -5.87 -3.75
C ALA A 123 -18.01 -6.23 -5.23
N PRO A 124 -19.21 -6.34 -5.85
CA PRO A 124 -19.32 -6.78 -7.25
C PRO A 124 -18.72 -5.78 -8.24
N GLU A 125 -18.54 -4.54 -7.82
CA GLU A 125 -18.00 -3.48 -8.67
C GLU A 125 -16.49 -3.30 -8.55
N ALA A 126 -15.80 -4.17 -7.78
CA ALA A 126 -14.36 -4.08 -7.60
C ALA A 126 -13.62 -4.34 -8.90
N ASP A 127 -12.59 -3.57 -9.16
CA ASP A 127 -11.71 -3.72 -10.32
C ASP A 127 -10.26 -4.01 -9.96
N THR A 128 -9.91 -3.93 -8.67
CA THR A 128 -8.56 -4.14 -8.19
C THR A 128 -8.56 -5.19 -7.08
N PHE A 129 -7.63 -6.15 -7.17
CA PHE A 129 -7.59 -7.30 -6.29
C PHE A 129 -6.19 -7.49 -5.71
N PHE A 130 -6.14 -7.98 -4.48
CA PHE A 130 -4.92 -8.47 -3.86
C PHE A 130 -4.73 -9.94 -4.27
N PRO A 131 -3.50 -10.41 -4.48
CA PRO A 131 -3.28 -11.83 -4.80
C PRO A 131 -3.91 -12.73 -3.76
N ASN A 132 -4.65 -13.75 -4.22
CA ASN A 132 -5.30 -14.69 -3.32
C ASN A 132 -4.24 -15.56 -2.63
N LEU A 133 -3.98 -15.28 -1.35
CA LEU A 133 -2.94 -15.95 -0.59
C LEU A 133 -3.24 -17.44 -0.37
N ASP A 134 -4.52 -17.83 -0.40
CA ASP A 134 -4.91 -19.24 -0.25
C ASP A 134 -4.47 -20.09 -1.45
N LYS A 135 -4.16 -19.47 -2.59
CA LYS A 135 -3.71 -20.14 -3.80
C LYS A 135 -2.19 -20.10 -4.02
N LEU A 136 -1.48 -19.44 -3.14
CA LEU A 136 -0.02 -19.36 -3.22
C LEU A 136 0.64 -20.52 -2.48
N PRO A 137 1.80 -20.98 -2.97
CA PRO A 137 2.54 -22.04 -2.29
C PRO A 137 3.09 -21.60 -0.93
#